data_ad3ad1559daf1b2d601f5408232a4f9e
#
_entry.id   ad3ad1559daf1b2d601f5408232a4f9e
#
_cell.length_a   1.000
_cell.length_b   1.000
_cell.length_c   1.000
_cell.angle_alpha   90.00
_cell.angle_beta   90.00
_cell.angle_gamma   90.00
#
_symmetry.space_group_name_H-M   'P 1'
#
loop_
_entity.id
_entity.type
_entity.pdbx_description
1 polymer ?
#
loop_
_entity_poly.entity_id
_entity_poly.type
_entity_poly.pdbx_seq_one_letter_code
_entity_poly.pdbx_strand_id
1 'polypeptide(L)'
;MNKIKGLFLLFLAVAALPCWAQKNVVDEVIWVVGDEPILLSDVEEARVGYEMSGQAVENAYCVIPEQLDIQKLFLHQAELDSIEADEAYAIKMADAQINQNLQRYGTRENLEAIARRTVSQLRDMYKKQARDDYRIKNVQRKIAGDIKVTPAEVREYFKNVPQDSLPYVQTQVEVQIITTEPKVSKEEVERVESRLREFARRVNSGESDFATLARFYSQDGSARNGGELGYTGKGVWVPEFANVAFSLTDPKKVSKVVRSEFGFHIIQLIGKRGEKVNVRHILLKPEIEDSEYERGVARLDSIANDIRAEKFTFEQAAYNLSDDKDTRNNNGLMGHISMETGSRTSRFKMEELPSEIAAQIEKLQPGEISPAFTWVNEKGQMVCSVVKLKKRIEGHRANVTEDFQMLKNLVTEKRSQEKVDSWIKEKIKKTYVRINPDWKGCDFQYPYWAK
;
A
#
# COMPACT_ATOMS: atom_id res chain seq x y z
N MET A 1 -74.41 -67.39 -18.53
CA MET A 1 -73.75 -68.57 -17.91
C MET A 1 -72.43 -68.74 -18.67
N ASN A 2 -71.39 -69.00 -17.98
CA ASN A 2 -70.04 -69.39 -18.35
C ASN A 2 -68.99 -68.30 -18.53
N LYS A 3 -68.16 -68.34 -17.47
CA LYS A 3 -66.92 -67.56 -17.21
C LYS A 3 -65.79 -68.12 -18.07
N ILE A 4 -64.97 -67.24 -18.65
CA ILE A 4 -63.62 -67.63 -19.09
C ILE A 4 -62.66 -66.68 -18.41
N LYS A 5 -61.77 -67.22 -17.59
CA LYS A 5 -60.68 -66.56 -16.91
C LYS A 5 -59.53 -66.40 -17.94
N GLY A 6 -59.14 -65.20 -18.20
CA GLY A 6 -57.92 -64.88 -18.95
C GLY A 6 -56.79 -64.47 -17.98
N LEU A 7 -55.77 -65.30 -17.91
CA LEU A 7 -54.55 -65.11 -17.10
C LEU A 7 -53.63 -64.17 -17.83
N PHE A 8 -53.44 -62.96 -17.29
CA PHE A 8 -52.45 -61.98 -17.80
C PHE A 8 -51.11 -62.25 -17.13
N LEU A 9 -50.20 -62.83 -17.88
CA LEU A 9 -48.79 -62.94 -17.51
C LEU A 9 -48.10 -61.58 -17.80
N LEU A 10 -47.82 -60.88 -16.69
CA LEU A 10 -47.06 -59.62 -16.74
C LEU A 10 -45.55 -59.93 -16.84
N PHE A 11 -44.97 -59.75 -18.02
CA PHE A 11 -43.52 -59.83 -18.25
C PHE A 11 -42.87 -58.58 -17.68
N LEU A 12 -42.22 -58.71 -16.53
CA LEU A 12 -41.41 -57.67 -15.92
C LEU A 12 -40.05 -57.61 -16.66
N ALA A 13 -39.95 -56.77 -17.70
CA ALA A 13 -38.69 -56.47 -18.33
C ALA A 13 -37.90 -55.52 -17.38
N VAL A 14 -36.96 -56.07 -16.61
CA VAL A 14 -35.98 -55.32 -15.89
C VAL A 14 -35.03 -54.70 -16.89
N ALA A 15 -35.25 -53.43 -17.26
CA ALA A 15 -34.31 -52.65 -18.00
C ALA A 15 -33.08 -52.39 -17.12
N ALA A 16 -32.00 -53.14 -17.34
CA ALA A 16 -30.67 -52.85 -16.79
C ALA A 16 -30.18 -51.53 -17.41
N LEU A 17 -30.49 -50.43 -16.74
CA LEU A 17 -29.83 -49.16 -17.00
C LEU A 17 -28.32 -49.30 -16.70
N PRO A 18 -27.42 -49.01 -17.64
CA PRO A 18 -26.02 -48.97 -17.33
C PRO A 18 -25.83 -47.89 -16.28
N CYS A 19 -25.52 -48.30 -15.07
CA CYS A 19 -25.04 -47.40 -13.99
C CYS A 19 -23.72 -46.85 -14.49
N TRP A 20 -23.77 -45.71 -15.11
CA TRP A 20 -22.54 -44.93 -15.34
C TRP A 20 -22.06 -44.53 -13.96
N ALA A 21 -21.11 -45.29 -13.44
CA ALA A 21 -20.35 -44.88 -12.29
C ALA A 21 -19.71 -43.55 -12.66
N GLN A 22 -20.28 -42.45 -12.17
CA GLN A 22 -19.55 -41.20 -12.12
C GLN A 22 -18.28 -41.53 -11.36
N LYS A 23 -17.15 -41.48 -12.04
CA LYS A 23 -15.84 -41.39 -11.39
C LYS A 23 -15.92 -40.14 -10.50
N ASN A 24 -16.20 -40.34 -9.21
CA ASN A 24 -15.95 -39.33 -8.19
C ASN A 24 -14.44 -39.19 -8.08
N VAL A 25 -13.83 -38.58 -9.09
CA VAL A 25 -12.46 -38.08 -8.98
C VAL A 25 -12.57 -36.86 -8.09
N VAL A 26 -12.14 -37.03 -6.85
CA VAL A 26 -12.15 -35.94 -5.83
C VAL A 26 -11.27 -34.79 -6.32
N ASP A 27 -10.15 -35.10 -6.99
CA ASP A 27 -9.29 -34.18 -7.74
C ASP A 27 -8.35 -34.99 -8.65
N GLU A 28 -7.81 -34.38 -9.71
CA GLU A 28 -6.89 -35.04 -10.64
C GLU A 28 -5.45 -34.62 -10.36
N VAL A 29 -4.56 -35.60 -10.15
CA VAL A 29 -3.11 -35.32 -10.09
C VAL A 29 -2.61 -35.17 -11.52
N ILE A 30 -2.25 -33.95 -11.89
CA ILE A 30 -1.76 -33.62 -13.24
C ILE A 30 -0.25 -33.74 -13.36
N TRP A 31 0.48 -33.35 -12.32
CA TRP A 31 1.95 -33.45 -12.22
C TRP A 31 2.36 -33.93 -10.82
N VAL A 32 3.57 -34.50 -10.74
CA VAL A 32 4.24 -34.79 -9.46
C VAL A 32 5.69 -34.33 -9.61
N VAL A 33 6.17 -33.48 -8.69
CA VAL A 33 7.55 -33.02 -8.65
C VAL A 33 8.16 -33.39 -7.31
N GLY A 34 9.17 -34.27 -7.34
CA GLY A 34 9.63 -34.92 -6.11
C GLY A 34 8.50 -35.71 -5.47
N ASP A 35 8.13 -35.34 -4.24
CA ASP A 35 7.01 -35.92 -3.48
C ASP A 35 5.75 -35.04 -3.49
N GLU A 36 5.77 -33.92 -4.20
CA GLU A 36 4.70 -32.93 -4.20
C GLU A 36 3.79 -33.09 -5.43
N PRO A 37 2.51 -33.42 -5.26
CA PRO A 37 1.55 -33.43 -6.36
C PRO A 37 1.08 -32.03 -6.69
N ILE A 38 0.76 -31.79 -7.96
CA ILE A 38 -0.03 -30.65 -8.46
C ILE A 38 -1.35 -31.20 -8.94
N LEU A 39 -2.41 -30.61 -8.42
CA LEU A 39 -3.79 -31.02 -8.70
C LEU A 39 -4.42 -30.12 -9.74
N LEU A 40 -5.42 -30.62 -10.44
CA LEU A 40 -6.21 -29.83 -11.38
C LEU A 40 -6.85 -28.63 -10.67
N SER A 41 -7.29 -28.82 -9.42
CA SER A 41 -7.85 -27.74 -8.60
C SER A 41 -6.85 -26.61 -8.34
N ASP A 42 -5.56 -26.93 -8.18
CA ASP A 42 -4.53 -25.90 -7.98
C ASP A 42 -4.38 -25.03 -9.23
N VAL A 43 -4.45 -25.67 -10.41
CA VAL A 43 -4.38 -24.97 -11.71
C VAL A 43 -5.60 -24.09 -11.93
N GLU A 44 -6.80 -24.59 -11.63
CA GLU A 44 -8.04 -23.82 -11.73
C GLU A 44 -8.06 -22.64 -10.75
N GLU A 45 -7.59 -22.81 -9.52
CA GLU A 45 -7.49 -21.73 -8.55
C GLU A 45 -6.53 -20.64 -9.04
N ALA A 46 -5.37 -21.01 -9.57
CA ALA A 46 -4.41 -20.08 -10.14
C ALA A 46 -4.98 -19.36 -11.38
N ARG A 47 -5.64 -20.10 -12.30
CA ARG A 47 -6.27 -19.54 -13.48
C ARG A 47 -7.32 -18.48 -13.16
N VAL A 48 -8.21 -18.79 -12.21
CA VAL A 48 -9.23 -17.84 -11.73
C VAL A 48 -8.55 -16.62 -11.07
N GLY A 49 -7.47 -16.83 -10.32
CA GLY A 49 -6.69 -15.74 -9.72
C GLY A 49 -6.12 -14.78 -10.77
N TYR A 50 -5.56 -15.30 -11.84
CA TYR A 50 -5.08 -14.49 -12.98
C TYR A 50 -6.23 -13.72 -13.67
N GLU A 51 -7.35 -14.38 -13.94
CA GLU A 51 -8.52 -13.70 -14.52
C GLU A 51 -9.06 -12.57 -13.64
N MET A 52 -9.15 -12.79 -12.33
CA MET A 52 -9.59 -11.77 -11.38
C MET A 52 -8.63 -10.57 -11.31
N SER A 53 -7.34 -10.78 -11.55
CA SER A 53 -6.34 -9.70 -11.64
C SER A 53 -6.34 -8.96 -12.97
N GLY A 54 -7.16 -9.40 -13.94
CA GLY A 54 -7.22 -8.85 -15.30
C GLY A 54 -6.12 -9.37 -16.24
N GLN A 55 -5.42 -10.44 -15.86
CA GLN A 55 -4.35 -11.07 -16.62
C GLN A 55 -4.83 -12.43 -17.12
N ALA A 56 -5.35 -12.49 -18.33
CA ALA A 56 -5.65 -13.78 -18.95
C ALA A 56 -4.35 -14.46 -19.39
N VAL A 57 -4.15 -15.71 -18.94
CA VAL A 57 -3.00 -16.52 -19.35
C VAL A 57 -3.37 -17.32 -20.59
N GLU A 58 -2.68 -17.07 -21.70
CA GLU A 58 -2.84 -17.87 -22.91
C GLU A 58 -2.31 -19.30 -22.66
N ASN A 59 -3.01 -20.32 -23.14
CA ASN A 59 -2.68 -21.72 -22.87
C ASN A 59 -2.53 -22.06 -21.38
N ALA A 60 -3.45 -21.53 -20.54
CA ALA A 60 -3.38 -21.61 -19.08
C ALA A 60 -3.09 -23.02 -18.54
N TYR A 61 -3.68 -24.05 -19.15
CA TYR A 61 -3.49 -25.46 -18.76
C TYR A 61 -2.12 -26.05 -19.11
N CYS A 62 -1.30 -25.33 -19.87
CA CYS A 62 0.11 -25.67 -20.10
C CYS A 62 1.04 -24.80 -19.25
N VAL A 63 0.79 -23.49 -19.22
CA VAL A 63 1.65 -22.52 -18.57
C VAL A 63 1.56 -22.58 -17.06
N ILE A 64 0.35 -22.66 -16.50
CA ILE A 64 0.14 -22.65 -15.04
C ILE A 64 0.73 -23.87 -14.35
N PRO A 65 0.53 -25.12 -14.82
CA PRO A 65 1.19 -26.29 -14.24
C PRO A 65 2.70 -26.14 -14.16
N GLU A 66 3.34 -25.70 -15.26
CA GLU A 66 4.79 -25.49 -15.29
C GLU A 66 5.24 -24.43 -14.28
N GLN A 67 4.51 -23.33 -14.13
CA GLN A 67 4.80 -22.29 -13.15
C GLN A 67 4.66 -22.83 -11.71
N LEU A 68 3.63 -23.62 -11.43
CA LEU A 68 3.44 -24.24 -10.12
C LEU A 68 4.57 -25.23 -9.80
N ASP A 69 5.02 -26.00 -10.78
CA ASP A 69 6.18 -26.90 -10.63
C ASP A 69 7.46 -26.14 -10.29
N ILE A 70 7.75 -25.07 -11.00
CA ILE A 70 8.90 -24.21 -10.72
C ILE A 70 8.82 -23.63 -9.31
N GLN A 71 7.62 -23.21 -8.87
CA GLN A 71 7.42 -22.75 -7.49
C GLN A 71 7.72 -23.85 -6.47
N LYS A 72 7.27 -25.10 -6.73
CA LYS A 72 7.56 -26.26 -5.87
C LYS A 72 9.08 -26.54 -5.79
N LEU A 73 9.82 -26.45 -6.90
CA LEU A 73 11.28 -26.57 -6.88
C LEU A 73 11.94 -25.54 -5.96
N PHE A 74 11.49 -24.28 -6.01
CA PHE A 74 12.02 -23.23 -5.12
C PHE A 74 11.62 -23.46 -3.66
N LEU A 75 10.39 -23.85 -3.39
CA LEU A 75 9.92 -24.12 -2.02
C LEU A 75 10.68 -25.30 -1.40
N HIS A 76 10.88 -26.38 -2.15
CA HIS A 76 11.72 -27.49 -1.71
C HIS A 76 13.17 -27.05 -1.42
N GLN A 77 13.76 -26.20 -2.29
CA GLN A 77 15.08 -25.65 -2.02
C GLN A 77 15.09 -24.73 -0.77
N ALA A 78 14.01 -23.98 -0.54
CA ALA A 78 13.89 -23.17 0.67
C ALA A 78 13.91 -24.02 1.94
N GLU A 79 13.27 -25.19 1.92
CA GLU A 79 13.32 -26.16 3.02
C GLU A 79 14.72 -26.67 3.26
N LEU A 80 15.41 -27.11 2.20
CA LEU A 80 16.80 -27.57 2.29
C LEU A 80 17.74 -26.49 2.83
N ASP A 81 17.47 -25.23 2.49
CA ASP A 81 18.25 -24.08 2.92
C ASP A 81 17.80 -23.47 4.25
N SER A 82 16.78 -24.06 4.90
CA SER A 82 16.16 -23.54 6.14
C SER A 82 15.75 -22.08 6.05
N ILE A 83 15.17 -21.67 4.90
CA ILE A 83 14.66 -20.33 4.68
C ILE A 83 13.21 -20.28 5.16
N GLU A 84 12.97 -19.53 6.22
CA GLU A 84 11.64 -19.33 6.79
C GLU A 84 11.22 -17.87 6.64
N ALA A 85 9.91 -17.63 6.51
CA ALA A 85 9.33 -16.31 6.51
C ALA A 85 8.92 -15.93 7.94
N ASP A 86 9.15 -14.67 8.31
CA ASP A 86 8.62 -14.11 9.56
C ASP A 86 7.08 -14.08 9.51
N GLU A 87 6.45 -14.62 10.55
CA GLU A 87 4.98 -14.65 10.66
C GLU A 87 4.38 -13.23 10.72
N ALA A 88 5.05 -12.28 11.37
CA ALA A 88 4.61 -10.88 11.40
C ALA A 88 4.60 -10.26 9.99
N TYR A 89 5.57 -10.61 9.15
CA TYR A 89 5.60 -10.21 7.75
C TYR A 89 4.41 -10.80 6.98
N ALA A 90 4.13 -12.09 7.14
CA ALA A 90 3.03 -12.77 6.45
C ALA A 90 1.67 -12.17 6.83
N ILE A 91 1.45 -11.89 8.12
CA ILE A 91 0.24 -11.24 8.62
C ILE A 91 0.08 -9.85 8.00
N LYS A 92 1.14 -9.03 8.02
CA LYS A 92 1.12 -7.67 7.45
C LYS A 92 0.77 -7.68 5.96
N MET A 93 1.34 -8.60 5.19
CA MET A 93 1.08 -8.70 3.75
C MET A 93 -0.36 -9.17 3.48
N ALA A 94 -0.85 -10.14 4.25
CA ALA A 94 -2.22 -10.62 4.13
C ALA A 94 -3.25 -9.53 4.47
N ASP A 95 -3.02 -8.78 5.55
CA ASP A 95 -3.91 -7.68 5.95
C ASP A 95 -3.89 -6.54 4.91
N ALA A 96 -2.74 -6.22 4.33
CA ALA A 96 -2.63 -5.24 3.24
C ALA A 96 -3.45 -5.67 2.02
N GLN A 97 -3.35 -6.95 1.61
CA GLN A 97 -4.11 -7.50 0.48
C GLN A 97 -5.63 -7.50 0.75
N ILE A 98 -6.05 -7.85 1.96
CA ILE A 98 -7.47 -7.78 2.34
C ILE A 98 -7.97 -6.34 2.30
N ASN A 99 -7.22 -5.38 2.85
CA ASN A 99 -7.60 -3.98 2.83
C ASN A 99 -7.70 -3.43 1.40
N GLN A 100 -6.78 -3.79 0.52
CA GLN A 100 -6.84 -3.43 -0.90
C GLN A 100 -8.10 -4.01 -1.58
N ASN A 101 -8.41 -5.27 -1.31
CA ASN A 101 -9.62 -5.90 -1.84
C ASN A 101 -10.90 -5.26 -1.28
N LEU A 102 -10.92 -4.89 0.01
CA LEU A 102 -12.06 -4.17 0.60
C LEU A 102 -12.25 -2.80 -0.03
N GLN A 103 -11.16 -2.08 -0.33
CA GLN A 103 -11.24 -0.81 -1.09
C GLN A 103 -11.80 -1.01 -2.50
N ARG A 104 -11.41 -2.10 -3.17
CA ARG A 104 -11.86 -2.42 -4.54
C ARG A 104 -13.32 -2.87 -4.60
N TYR A 105 -13.76 -3.70 -3.66
CA TYR A 105 -15.10 -4.33 -3.67
C TYR A 105 -16.10 -3.68 -2.71
N GLY A 106 -15.66 -2.71 -1.90
CA GLY A 106 -16.47 -1.84 -1.05
C GLY A 106 -16.82 -2.44 0.31
N THR A 107 -17.42 -3.64 0.36
CA THR A 107 -17.85 -4.25 1.62
C THR A 107 -17.27 -5.66 1.80
N ARG A 108 -17.28 -6.11 3.06
CA ARG A 108 -16.87 -7.47 3.41
C ARG A 108 -17.75 -8.51 2.73
N GLU A 109 -19.06 -8.30 2.73
CA GLU A 109 -20.06 -9.20 2.16
C GLU A 109 -19.84 -9.36 0.65
N ASN A 110 -19.57 -8.28 -0.06
CA ASN A 110 -19.26 -8.30 -1.49
C ASN A 110 -17.98 -9.08 -1.77
N LEU A 111 -16.92 -8.82 -0.98
CA LEU A 111 -15.65 -9.54 -1.12
C LEU A 111 -15.84 -11.04 -0.89
N GLU A 112 -16.53 -11.45 0.18
CA GLU A 112 -16.80 -12.86 0.50
C GLU A 112 -17.66 -13.54 -0.58
N ALA A 113 -18.65 -12.85 -1.13
CA ALA A 113 -19.50 -13.35 -2.21
C ALA A 113 -18.71 -13.59 -3.52
N ILE A 114 -17.85 -12.64 -3.90
CA ILE A 114 -17.02 -12.74 -5.10
C ILE A 114 -15.96 -13.81 -4.96
N ALA A 115 -15.25 -13.81 -3.81
CA ALA A 115 -14.18 -14.76 -3.55
C ALA A 115 -14.69 -16.16 -3.20
N ARG A 116 -15.98 -16.32 -2.89
CA ARG A 116 -16.61 -17.56 -2.37
C ARG A 116 -15.88 -18.12 -1.15
N ARG A 117 -15.31 -17.25 -0.34
CA ARG A 117 -14.52 -17.54 0.87
C ARG A 117 -14.74 -16.45 1.91
N THR A 118 -14.70 -16.79 3.18
CA THR A 118 -14.75 -15.80 4.25
C THR A 118 -13.46 -14.99 4.30
N VAL A 119 -13.51 -13.77 4.86
CA VAL A 119 -12.30 -12.94 5.06
C VAL A 119 -11.24 -13.67 5.89
N SER A 120 -11.64 -14.53 6.85
CA SER A 120 -10.69 -15.35 7.60
C SER A 120 -9.96 -16.36 6.69
N GLN A 121 -10.70 -17.08 5.84
CA GLN A 121 -10.11 -18.02 4.88
C GLN A 121 -9.21 -17.32 3.87
N LEU A 122 -9.61 -16.13 3.40
CA LEU A 122 -8.78 -15.30 2.52
C LEU A 122 -7.49 -14.87 3.24
N ARG A 123 -7.59 -14.48 4.51
CA ARG A 123 -6.41 -14.10 5.30
C ARG A 123 -5.42 -15.26 5.43
N ASP A 124 -5.90 -16.46 5.74
CA ASP A 124 -5.04 -17.64 5.87
C ASP A 124 -4.39 -18.01 4.54
N MET A 125 -5.15 -17.92 3.44
CA MET A 125 -4.63 -18.10 2.07
C MET A 125 -3.53 -17.08 1.73
N TYR A 126 -3.78 -15.79 1.96
CA TYR A 126 -2.79 -14.74 1.68
C TYR A 126 -1.56 -14.82 2.60
N LYS A 127 -1.72 -15.27 3.86
CA LYS A 127 -0.58 -15.54 4.74
C LYS A 127 0.29 -16.67 4.20
N LYS A 128 -0.31 -17.75 3.73
CA LYS A 128 0.42 -18.85 3.08
C LYS A 128 1.16 -18.35 1.84
N GLN A 129 0.45 -17.66 0.97
CA GLN A 129 1.05 -17.07 -0.26
C GLN A 129 2.21 -16.13 0.08
N ALA A 130 2.06 -15.23 1.04
CA ALA A 130 3.12 -14.31 1.43
C ALA A 130 4.37 -15.03 1.98
N ARG A 131 4.18 -16.13 2.74
CA ARG A 131 5.30 -16.98 3.18
C ARG A 131 6.01 -17.67 2.01
N ASP A 132 5.24 -18.25 1.10
CA ASP A 132 5.78 -18.97 -0.05
C ASP A 132 6.54 -18.00 -0.98
N ASP A 133 5.97 -16.84 -1.29
CA ASP A 133 6.61 -15.78 -2.07
C ASP A 133 7.92 -15.29 -1.43
N TYR A 134 7.92 -15.10 -0.11
CA TYR A 134 9.13 -14.72 0.62
C TYR A 134 10.22 -15.77 0.48
N ARG A 135 9.88 -17.05 0.68
CA ARG A 135 10.80 -18.18 0.57
C ARG A 135 11.38 -18.29 -0.84
N ILE A 136 10.52 -18.24 -1.86
CA ILE A 136 10.92 -18.28 -3.28
C ILE A 136 11.88 -17.14 -3.61
N LYS A 137 11.52 -15.90 -3.28
CA LYS A 137 12.38 -14.72 -3.54
C LYS A 137 13.74 -14.81 -2.85
N ASN A 138 13.79 -15.34 -1.63
CA ASN A 138 15.07 -15.50 -0.94
C ASN A 138 15.93 -16.60 -1.55
N VAL A 139 15.36 -17.72 -2.02
CA VAL A 139 16.08 -18.74 -2.77
C VAL A 139 16.61 -18.17 -4.08
N GLN A 140 15.79 -17.46 -4.86
CA GLN A 140 16.21 -16.81 -6.09
C GLN A 140 17.36 -15.83 -5.84
N ARG A 141 17.27 -15.02 -4.79
CA ARG A 141 18.34 -14.09 -4.38
C ARG A 141 19.63 -14.84 -4.02
N LYS A 142 19.52 -15.95 -3.30
CA LYS A 142 20.68 -16.80 -2.93
C LYS A 142 21.33 -17.42 -4.16
N ILE A 143 20.54 -17.91 -5.14
CA ILE A 143 21.02 -18.46 -6.41
C ILE A 143 21.72 -17.38 -7.24
N ALA A 144 21.09 -16.21 -7.37
CA ALA A 144 21.66 -15.07 -8.09
C ALA A 144 23.00 -14.64 -7.48
N GLY A 145 23.07 -14.65 -6.13
CA GLY A 145 24.26 -14.20 -5.38
C GLY A 145 24.55 -12.72 -5.58
N ASP A 146 25.74 -12.31 -5.19
CA ASP A 146 26.22 -10.93 -5.36
C ASP A 146 26.73 -10.73 -6.80
N ILE A 147 25.88 -10.20 -7.67
CA ILE A 147 26.22 -9.90 -9.06
C ILE A 147 26.85 -8.52 -9.13
N LYS A 148 28.17 -8.49 -9.32
CA LYS A 148 28.92 -7.26 -9.54
C LYS A 148 28.99 -6.96 -11.03
N VAL A 149 28.43 -5.82 -11.42
CA VAL A 149 28.47 -5.32 -12.79
C VAL A 149 29.30 -4.05 -12.82
N THR A 150 30.38 -4.08 -13.60
CA THR A 150 31.30 -2.95 -13.77
C THR A 150 30.82 -1.99 -14.87
N PRO A 151 31.28 -0.72 -14.86
CA PRO A 151 30.97 0.21 -15.93
C PRO A 151 31.43 -0.24 -17.33
N ALA A 152 32.48 -0.98 -17.41
CA ALA A 152 32.97 -1.52 -18.67
C ALA A 152 32.04 -2.59 -19.24
N GLU A 153 31.52 -3.47 -18.38
CA GLU A 153 30.56 -4.51 -18.78
C GLU A 153 29.21 -3.91 -19.22
N VAL A 154 28.73 -2.85 -18.55
CA VAL A 154 27.52 -2.14 -18.99
C VAL A 154 27.74 -1.56 -20.39
N ARG A 155 28.87 -0.86 -20.62
CA ARG A 155 29.20 -0.32 -21.95
C ARG A 155 29.29 -1.41 -23.01
N GLU A 156 29.96 -2.50 -22.74
CA GLU A 156 30.11 -3.60 -23.70
C GLU A 156 28.77 -4.28 -24.01
N TYR A 157 27.93 -4.47 -22.99
CA TYR A 157 26.60 -5.06 -23.17
C TYR A 157 25.72 -4.25 -24.13
N PHE A 158 25.72 -2.92 -23.99
CA PHE A 158 24.88 -2.03 -24.80
C PHE A 158 25.57 -1.55 -26.10
N LYS A 159 26.84 -1.83 -26.31
CA LYS A 159 27.61 -1.39 -27.47
C LYS A 159 26.99 -1.74 -28.82
N ASN A 160 26.43 -2.96 -28.90
CA ASN A 160 25.87 -3.50 -30.15
C ASN A 160 24.33 -3.52 -30.12
N VAL A 161 23.71 -2.95 -29.08
CA VAL A 161 22.24 -2.86 -29.00
C VAL A 161 21.80 -1.68 -29.89
N PRO A 162 20.89 -1.92 -30.86
CA PRO A 162 20.36 -0.83 -31.68
C PRO A 162 19.75 0.25 -30.81
N GLN A 163 19.94 1.53 -31.18
CA GLN A 163 19.47 2.66 -30.38
C GLN A 163 17.96 2.61 -30.15
N ASP A 164 17.17 2.16 -31.14
CA ASP A 164 15.71 2.03 -31.03
C ASP A 164 15.28 0.93 -30.05
N SER A 165 16.16 -0.02 -29.75
CA SER A 165 15.93 -1.12 -28.81
C SER A 165 16.34 -0.76 -27.37
N LEU A 166 16.99 0.39 -27.17
CA LEU A 166 17.28 0.88 -25.82
C LEU A 166 16.00 1.36 -25.13
N PRO A 167 15.90 1.19 -23.80
CA PRO A 167 14.76 1.71 -23.05
C PRO A 167 14.56 3.21 -23.28
N TYR A 168 13.31 3.63 -23.37
CA TYR A 168 12.99 5.06 -23.42
C TYR A 168 12.87 5.60 -22.00
N VAL A 169 13.67 6.61 -21.69
CA VAL A 169 13.60 7.37 -20.44
C VAL A 169 12.62 8.52 -20.66
N GLN A 170 11.59 8.57 -19.86
CA GLN A 170 10.62 9.67 -19.91
C GLN A 170 11.26 10.97 -19.44
N THR A 171 10.66 12.12 -19.81
CA THR A 171 11.06 13.42 -19.30
C THR A 171 11.08 13.42 -17.77
N GLN A 172 12.21 13.85 -17.20
CA GLN A 172 12.43 13.96 -15.76
C GLN A 172 12.73 15.41 -15.38
N VAL A 173 12.35 15.77 -14.16
CA VAL A 173 12.58 17.10 -13.62
C VAL A 173 13.26 17.04 -12.25
N GLU A 174 14.14 17.99 -11.97
CA GLU A 174 14.62 18.29 -10.62
C GLU A 174 13.94 19.56 -10.13
N VAL A 175 13.29 19.47 -8.98
CA VAL A 175 12.46 20.52 -8.40
C VAL A 175 13.03 20.96 -7.06
N GLN A 176 13.11 22.26 -6.86
CA GLN A 176 13.35 22.86 -5.55
C GLN A 176 12.06 23.48 -5.02
N ILE A 177 11.84 23.43 -3.71
CA ILE A 177 10.64 23.93 -3.04
C ILE A 177 11.00 24.77 -1.81
N ILE A 178 10.24 25.83 -1.59
CA ILE A 178 10.21 26.59 -0.34
C ILE A 178 8.78 26.52 0.17
N THR A 179 8.59 26.05 1.39
CA THR A 179 7.29 25.85 2.01
C THR A 179 7.11 26.69 3.24
N THR A 180 5.95 27.28 3.43
CA THR A 180 5.50 27.91 4.64
C THR A 180 4.31 27.14 5.19
N GLU A 181 4.39 26.73 6.45
CA GLU A 181 3.29 26.10 7.17
C GLU A 181 2.48 27.18 7.90
N PRO A 182 1.26 27.53 7.44
CA PRO A 182 0.39 28.47 8.13
C PRO A 182 0.08 27.95 9.54
N LYS A 183 0.12 28.85 10.52
CA LYS A 183 -0.12 28.50 11.91
C LYS A 183 -1.46 29.01 12.37
N VAL A 184 -2.08 28.29 13.28
CA VAL A 184 -3.28 28.76 13.95
C VAL A 184 -2.98 30.10 14.62
N SER A 185 -3.84 31.10 14.38
CA SER A 185 -3.70 32.42 14.99
C SER A 185 -3.93 32.34 16.52
N LYS A 186 -3.36 33.29 17.27
CA LYS A 186 -3.61 33.37 18.72
C LYS A 186 -5.08 33.66 19.00
N GLU A 187 -5.67 34.48 18.15
CA GLU A 187 -7.08 34.87 18.19
C GLU A 187 -8.00 33.68 18.05
N GLU A 188 -7.68 32.75 17.13
CA GLU A 188 -8.45 31.51 16.95
C GLU A 188 -8.31 30.57 18.15
N VAL A 189 -7.08 30.43 18.69
CA VAL A 189 -6.87 29.67 19.94
C VAL A 189 -7.72 30.23 21.07
N GLU A 190 -7.70 31.55 21.27
CA GLU A 190 -8.51 32.22 22.30
C GLU A 190 -10.00 32.05 22.06
N ARG A 191 -10.45 32.09 20.81
CA ARG A 191 -11.84 31.86 20.42
C ARG A 191 -12.29 30.44 20.79
N VAL A 192 -11.50 29.43 20.45
CA VAL A 192 -11.78 28.02 20.78
C VAL A 192 -11.81 27.80 22.29
N GLU A 193 -10.80 28.31 23.00
CA GLU A 193 -10.76 28.20 24.47
C GLU A 193 -11.94 28.92 25.15
N SER A 194 -12.29 30.13 24.68
CA SER A 194 -13.40 30.89 25.21
C SER A 194 -14.72 30.17 24.99
N ARG A 195 -14.91 29.54 23.84
CA ARG A 195 -16.09 28.73 23.51
C ARG A 195 -16.19 27.51 24.44
N LEU A 196 -15.09 26.81 24.71
CA LEU A 196 -15.08 25.69 25.64
C LEU A 196 -15.32 26.13 27.08
N ARG A 197 -14.76 27.27 27.52
CA ARG A 197 -15.06 27.84 28.85
C ARG A 197 -16.55 28.18 28.98
N GLU A 198 -17.16 28.73 27.94
CA GLU A 198 -18.60 29.01 27.94
C GLU A 198 -19.44 27.73 28.00
N PHE A 199 -19.07 26.68 27.26
CA PHE A 199 -19.73 25.38 27.39
C PHE A 199 -19.61 24.82 28.82
N ALA A 200 -18.41 24.87 29.40
CA ALA A 200 -18.21 24.43 30.76
C ALA A 200 -19.06 25.24 31.77
N ARG A 201 -19.15 26.56 31.59
CA ARG A 201 -20.02 27.45 32.43
C ARG A 201 -21.46 27.01 32.34
N ARG A 202 -21.99 26.83 31.11
CA ARG A 202 -23.42 26.46 30.88
C ARG A 202 -23.76 25.10 31.49
N VAL A 203 -22.84 24.14 31.42
CA VAL A 203 -23.05 22.83 32.05
C VAL A 203 -22.98 22.93 33.55
N ASN A 204 -21.99 23.64 34.11
CA ASN A 204 -21.85 23.83 35.57
C ASN A 204 -23.00 24.59 36.20
N SER A 205 -23.65 25.52 35.46
CA SER A 205 -24.85 26.25 35.94
C SER A 205 -26.17 25.47 35.72
N GLY A 206 -26.13 24.32 35.02
CA GLY A 206 -27.33 23.55 34.68
C GLY A 206 -28.12 24.11 33.50
N GLU A 207 -27.60 25.11 32.80
CA GLU A 207 -28.22 25.74 31.63
C GLU A 207 -28.24 24.82 30.40
N SER A 208 -27.26 23.92 30.32
CA SER A 208 -27.15 22.97 29.20
C SER A 208 -26.66 21.60 29.69
N ASP A 209 -27.10 20.55 28.99
CA ASP A 209 -26.58 19.22 29.21
C ASP A 209 -25.26 19.01 28.40
N PHE A 210 -24.25 18.38 29.02
CA PHE A 210 -22.94 18.13 28.43
C PHE A 210 -23.05 17.28 27.17
N ALA A 211 -23.83 16.18 27.24
CA ALA A 211 -23.93 15.25 26.12
C ALA A 211 -24.61 15.93 24.91
N THR A 212 -25.54 16.84 25.16
CA THR A 212 -26.15 17.63 24.10
C THR A 212 -25.15 18.56 23.43
N LEU A 213 -24.33 19.30 24.23
CA LEU A 213 -23.26 20.14 23.66
C LEU A 213 -22.22 19.30 22.90
N ALA A 214 -21.86 18.13 23.42
CA ALA A 214 -20.93 17.22 22.75
C ALA A 214 -21.44 16.76 21.38
N ARG A 215 -22.72 16.38 21.29
CA ARG A 215 -23.33 15.94 20.01
C ARG A 215 -23.35 17.03 18.95
N PHE A 216 -23.56 18.30 19.35
CA PHE A 216 -23.65 19.41 18.40
C PHE A 216 -22.31 20.03 18.03
N TYR A 217 -21.34 20.01 18.94
CA TYR A 217 -20.16 20.85 18.79
C TYR A 217 -18.84 20.10 18.86
N SER A 218 -18.79 18.87 19.43
CA SER A 218 -17.54 18.14 19.52
C SER A 218 -17.09 17.64 18.16
N GLN A 219 -15.81 17.84 17.86
CA GLN A 219 -15.15 17.39 16.64
C GLN A 219 -14.45 16.01 16.83
N ASP A 220 -14.85 15.29 17.88
CA ASP A 220 -14.38 13.94 18.17
C ASP A 220 -15.40 12.87 17.73
N GLY A 221 -14.93 11.67 17.39
CA GLY A 221 -15.78 10.55 17.00
C GLY A 221 -16.81 10.13 18.06
N SER A 222 -16.53 10.39 19.35
CA SER A 222 -17.43 10.12 20.46
C SER A 222 -18.63 11.10 20.54
N ALA A 223 -18.61 12.17 19.74
CA ALA A 223 -19.69 13.18 19.71
C ALA A 223 -21.08 12.54 19.57
N ARG A 224 -21.24 11.53 18.71
CA ARG A 224 -22.50 10.80 18.48
C ARG A 224 -23.04 10.16 19.76
N ASN A 225 -22.14 9.75 20.67
CA ASN A 225 -22.47 9.16 21.96
C ASN A 225 -22.44 10.19 23.09
N GLY A 226 -22.60 11.49 22.78
CA GLY A 226 -22.55 12.56 23.79
C GLY A 226 -21.17 12.78 24.40
N GLY A 227 -20.11 12.41 23.70
CA GLY A 227 -18.71 12.54 24.11
C GLY A 227 -18.21 11.44 25.05
N GLU A 228 -18.99 10.38 25.33
CA GLU A 228 -18.66 9.31 26.27
C GLU A 228 -17.60 8.37 25.67
N LEU A 229 -16.54 8.10 26.50
CA LEU A 229 -15.40 7.27 26.09
C LEU A 229 -15.40 5.86 26.72
N GLY A 230 -16.34 5.59 27.64
CA GLY A 230 -16.39 4.32 28.37
C GLY A 230 -15.31 4.18 29.44
N TYR A 231 -15.35 3.06 30.21
CA TYR A 231 -14.37 2.78 31.27
C TYR A 231 -13.01 2.43 30.72
N THR A 232 -12.03 3.34 30.88
CA THR A 232 -10.71 3.27 30.28
C THR A 232 -9.61 3.48 31.32
N GLY A 233 -8.49 2.79 31.19
CA GLY A 233 -7.29 2.93 32.03
C GLY A 233 -6.43 4.12 31.61
N LYS A 234 -5.58 4.60 32.52
CA LYS A 234 -4.80 5.83 32.34
C LYS A 234 -3.85 5.80 31.12
N GLY A 235 -3.32 4.63 30.75
CA GLY A 235 -2.34 4.50 29.66
C GLY A 235 -2.90 4.54 28.23
N VAL A 236 -4.23 4.68 28.06
CA VAL A 236 -4.87 4.67 26.73
C VAL A 236 -4.94 6.08 26.12
N TRP A 237 -4.95 7.10 26.95
CA TRP A 237 -5.06 8.51 26.53
C TRP A 237 -3.72 9.24 26.63
N VAL A 238 -3.61 10.34 25.87
CA VAL A 238 -2.45 11.24 25.99
C VAL A 238 -2.33 11.81 27.40
N PRO A 239 -1.10 12.02 27.89
CA PRO A 239 -0.85 12.36 29.29
C PRO A 239 -1.64 13.58 29.81
N GLU A 240 -1.77 14.61 29.00
CA GLU A 240 -2.46 15.85 29.33
C GLU A 240 -3.94 15.59 29.63
N PHE A 241 -4.60 14.81 28.77
CA PHE A 241 -5.99 14.43 28.93
C PHE A 241 -6.18 13.45 30.10
N ALA A 242 -5.35 12.40 30.16
CA ALA A 242 -5.43 11.37 31.18
C ALA A 242 -5.26 11.96 32.59
N ASN A 243 -4.29 12.85 32.82
CA ASN A 243 -4.03 13.48 34.13
C ASN A 243 -5.25 14.23 34.64
N VAL A 244 -5.94 14.97 33.75
CA VAL A 244 -7.16 15.69 34.12
C VAL A 244 -8.31 14.73 34.36
N ALA A 245 -8.57 13.80 33.43
CA ALA A 245 -9.66 12.83 33.50
C ALA A 245 -9.63 12.02 34.82
N PHE A 246 -8.44 11.56 35.25
CA PHE A 246 -8.24 10.78 36.46
C PHE A 246 -8.32 11.63 37.74
N SER A 247 -8.02 12.94 37.66
CA SER A 247 -8.12 13.85 38.78
C SER A 247 -9.55 14.28 39.12
N LEU A 248 -10.50 14.13 38.17
CA LEU A 248 -11.88 14.53 38.41
C LEU A 248 -12.52 13.65 39.49
N THR A 249 -13.24 14.31 40.42
CA THR A 249 -13.93 13.62 41.51
C THR A 249 -15.43 13.91 41.55
N ASP A 250 -15.87 15.00 40.93
CA ASP A 250 -17.26 15.45 40.95
C ASP A 250 -17.90 15.30 39.56
N PRO A 251 -18.88 14.37 39.38
CA PRO A 251 -19.56 14.18 38.11
C PRO A 251 -20.37 15.38 37.62
N LYS A 252 -20.70 16.31 38.51
CA LYS A 252 -21.47 17.52 38.19
C LYS A 252 -20.60 18.62 37.60
N LYS A 253 -19.29 18.55 37.77
CA LYS A 253 -18.35 19.59 37.34
C LYS A 253 -17.62 19.21 36.08
N VAL A 254 -17.44 20.22 35.22
CA VAL A 254 -16.61 20.13 34.00
C VAL A 254 -15.21 20.63 34.33
N SER A 255 -14.20 20.01 33.75
CA SER A 255 -12.80 20.43 33.87
C SER A 255 -12.56 21.83 33.32
N LYS A 256 -11.41 22.41 33.68
CA LYS A 256 -10.83 23.50 32.89
C LYS A 256 -10.51 23.00 31.48
N VAL A 257 -10.27 23.93 30.56
CA VAL A 257 -9.80 23.60 29.20
C VAL A 257 -8.45 22.88 29.28
N VAL A 258 -8.36 21.76 28.61
CA VAL A 258 -7.15 20.92 28.50
C VAL A 258 -6.65 21.00 27.07
N ARG A 259 -5.37 21.34 26.88
CA ARG A 259 -4.73 21.33 25.57
C ARG A 259 -3.98 20.00 25.38
N SER A 260 -4.17 19.37 24.23
CA SER A 260 -3.42 18.19 23.80
C SER A 260 -2.97 18.35 22.34
N GLU A 261 -2.27 17.37 21.82
CA GLU A 261 -1.94 17.30 20.37
C GLU A 261 -3.16 17.22 19.47
N PHE A 262 -4.32 16.74 19.97
CA PHE A 262 -5.56 16.63 19.23
C PHE A 262 -6.41 17.92 19.21
N GLY A 263 -6.07 18.91 20.03
CA GLY A 263 -6.82 20.15 20.19
C GLY A 263 -7.11 20.50 21.63
N PHE A 264 -8.24 21.17 21.86
CA PHE A 264 -8.67 21.65 23.17
C PHE A 264 -9.90 20.88 23.65
N HIS A 265 -9.87 20.47 24.92
CA HIS A 265 -10.88 19.62 25.51
C HIS A 265 -11.47 20.24 26.78
N ILE A 266 -12.72 19.95 27.05
CA ILE A 266 -13.31 19.97 28.39
C ILE A 266 -13.83 18.56 28.70
N ILE A 267 -13.69 18.15 29.95
CA ILE A 267 -13.92 16.77 30.38
C ILE A 267 -14.89 16.76 31.57
N GLN A 268 -15.83 15.84 31.56
CA GLN A 268 -16.73 15.60 32.67
C GLN A 268 -16.68 14.12 33.08
N LEU A 269 -16.59 13.88 34.38
CA LEU A 269 -16.61 12.53 34.95
C LEU A 269 -18.03 11.94 34.83
N ILE A 270 -18.14 10.68 34.41
CA ILE A 270 -19.35 9.87 34.50
C ILE A 270 -19.27 8.93 35.71
N GLY A 271 -18.13 8.25 35.88
CA GLY A 271 -17.94 7.34 36.99
C GLY A 271 -16.52 6.77 37.07
N LYS A 272 -16.22 6.16 38.20
CA LYS A 272 -14.94 5.46 38.45
C LYS A 272 -15.21 4.01 38.84
N ARG A 273 -14.37 3.06 38.38
CA ARG A 273 -14.41 1.64 38.75
C ARG A 273 -12.98 1.13 38.90
N GLY A 274 -12.53 0.96 40.14
CA GLY A 274 -11.13 0.62 40.43
C GLY A 274 -10.18 1.63 39.79
N GLU A 275 -9.25 1.16 38.99
CA GLU A 275 -8.26 1.98 38.28
C GLU A 275 -8.77 2.52 36.92
N LYS A 276 -10.05 2.34 36.59
CA LYS A 276 -10.65 2.84 35.35
C LYS A 276 -11.59 3.99 35.62
N VAL A 277 -11.59 4.96 34.71
CA VAL A 277 -12.52 6.08 34.71
C VAL A 277 -13.39 6.04 33.46
N ASN A 278 -14.66 6.41 33.58
CA ASN A 278 -15.52 6.73 32.46
C ASN A 278 -15.77 8.25 32.47
N VAL A 279 -15.41 8.87 31.37
CA VAL A 279 -15.56 10.32 31.16
C VAL A 279 -16.25 10.58 29.83
N ARG A 280 -16.81 11.76 29.70
CA ARG A 280 -17.23 12.35 28.42
C ARG A 280 -16.46 13.64 28.20
N HIS A 281 -16.20 13.95 26.93
CA HIS A 281 -15.44 15.13 26.56
C HIS A 281 -16.06 15.88 25.37
N ILE A 282 -15.71 17.15 25.24
CA ILE A 282 -15.91 17.94 24.05
C ILE A 282 -14.55 18.35 23.53
N LEU A 283 -14.24 17.99 22.31
CA LEU A 283 -13.04 18.39 21.58
C LEU A 283 -13.38 19.48 20.59
N LEU A 284 -12.66 20.60 20.63
CA LEU A 284 -12.63 21.57 19.55
C LEU A 284 -11.17 21.69 19.05
N LYS A 285 -11.05 21.71 17.72
CA LYS A 285 -9.77 21.93 17.04
C LYS A 285 -9.75 23.37 16.52
N PRO A 286 -8.72 24.15 16.84
CA PRO A 286 -8.56 25.44 16.20
C PRO A 286 -8.27 25.22 14.70
N GLU A 287 -8.92 25.97 13.86
CA GLU A 287 -8.78 25.92 12.41
C GLU A 287 -7.80 27.01 11.93
N ILE A 288 -7.07 26.72 10.88
CA ILE A 288 -6.26 27.74 10.24
C ILE A 288 -7.20 28.54 9.33
N GLU A 289 -7.31 29.82 9.58
CA GLU A 289 -8.15 30.71 8.81
C GLU A 289 -7.60 30.93 7.40
N ASP A 290 -8.48 31.12 6.41
CA ASP A 290 -8.09 31.39 5.02
C ASP A 290 -7.11 32.56 4.91
N SER A 291 -7.27 33.58 5.76
CA SER A 291 -6.38 34.73 5.88
C SER A 291 -4.91 34.36 6.19
N GLU A 292 -4.67 33.25 6.90
CA GLU A 292 -3.32 32.76 7.18
C GLU A 292 -2.67 32.12 5.95
N TYR A 293 -3.47 31.42 5.12
CA TYR A 293 -2.99 30.91 3.84
C TYR A 293 -2.69 32.05 2.88
N GLU A 294 -3.57 33.07 2.79
CA GLU A 294 -3.33 34.26 1.98
C GLU A 294 -2.04 34.98 2.40
N ARG A 295 -1.79 35.12 3.69
CA ARG A 295 -0.54 35.69 4.23
C ARG A 295 0.67 34.82 3.88
N GLY A 296 0.54 33.50 3.96
CA GLY A 296 1.58 32.56 3.56
C GLY A 296 1.95 32.68 2.08
N VAL A 297 0.94 32.73 1.21
CA VAL A 297 1.10 32.94 -0.23
C VAL A 297 1.77 34.28 -0.52
N ALA A 298 1.27 35.39 0.03
CA ALA A 298 1.84 36.72 -0.16
C ALA A 298 3.30 36.83 0.30
N ARG A 299 3.63 36.17 1.43
CA ARG A 299 5.02 36.08 1.91
C ARG A 299 5.91 35.34 0.95
N LEU A 300 5.47 34.20 0.42
CA LEU A 300 6.24 33.39 -0.53
C LEU A 300 6.40 34.09 -1.87
N ASP A 301 5.36 34.79 -2.36
CA ASP A 301 5.48 35.62 -3.56
C ASP A 301 6.49 36.75 -3.37
N SER A 302 6.54 37.38 -2.19
CA SER A 302 7.57 38.37 -1.87
C SER A 302 8.96 37.75 -1.91
N ILE A 303 9.16 36.57 -1.31
CA ILE A 303 10.43 35.84 -1.34
C ILE A 303 10.80 35.47 -2.79
N ALA A 304 9.86 34.98 -3.59
CA ALA A 304 10.09 34.65 -4.99
C ALA A 304 10.51 35.90 -5.82
N ASN A 305 9.90 37.07 -5.55
CA ASN A 305 10.26 38.31 -6.18
C ASN A 305 11.67 38.79 -5.77
N ASP A 306 12.03 38.63 -4.52
CA ASP A 306 13.38 38.98 -4.03
C ASP A 306 14.44 38.03 -4.64
N ILE A 307 14.12 36.74 -4.86
CA ILE A 307 15.01 35.84 -5.57
C ILE A 307 15.14 36.25 -7.06
N ARG A 308 14.03 36.58 -7.73
CA ARG A 308 14.06 37.08 -9.13
C ARG A 308 14.84 38.39 -9.26
N ALA A 309 14.86 39.21 -8.22
CA ALA A 309 15.65 40.43 -8.11
C ALA A 309 17.11 40.19 -7.69
N GLU A 310 17.55 38.92 -7.59
CA GLU A 310 18.91 38.48 -7.22
C GLU A 310 19.40 38.98 -5.85
N LYS A 311 18.48 39.29 -4.91
CA LYS A 311 18.88 39.70 -3.55
C LYS A 311 19.50 38.56 -2.77
N PHE A 312 19.05 37.32 -3.04
CA PHE A 312 19.59 36.08 -2.54
C PHE A 312 19.16 34.92 -3.46
N THR A 313 19.82 33.75 -3.34
CA THR A 313 19.49 32.59 -4.17
C THR A 313 18.31 31.82 -3.62
N PHE A 314 17.71 30.98 -4.45
CA PHE A 314 16.63 30.08 -4.03
C PHE A 314 17.10 29.12 -2.92
N GLU A 315 18.33 28.63 -3.02
CA GLU A 315 18.97 27.74 -2.07
C GLU A 315 19.13 28.40 -0.69
N GLN A 316 19.57 29.68 -0.68
CA GLN A 316 19.68 30.48 0.57
C GLN A 316 18.31 30.72 1.20
N ALA A 317 17.30 31.02 0.38
CA ALA A 317 15.93 31.21 0.86
C ALA A 317 15.36 29.89 1.40
N ALA A 318 15.53 28.76 0.70
CA ALA A 318 15.07 27.47 1.13
C ALA A 318 15.68 27.09 2.49
N TYR A 319 16.99 27.26 2.66
CA TYR A 319 17.68 26.92 3.90
C TYR A 319 17.22 27.78 5.08
N ASN A 320 17.03 29.09 4.89
CA ASN A 320 16.77 30.02 5.97
C ASN A 320 15.28 30.25 6.24
N LEU A 321 14.41 30.13 5.24
CA LEU A 321 13.02 30.60 5.30
C LEU A 321 11.98 29.48 5.14
N SER A 322 12.37 28.29 4.66
CA SER A 322 11.43 27.17 4.50
C SER A 322 11.13 26.53 5.84
N ASP A 323 9.85 26.25 6.10
CA ASP A 323 9.38 25.48 7.25
C ASP A 323 9.52 23.95 7.04
N ASP A 324 9.62 23.49 5.78
CA ASP A 324 9.81 22.09 5.46
C ASP A 324 11.23 21.63 5.76
N LYS A 325 11.37 20.79 6.81
CA LYS A 325 12.66 20.29 7.28
C LYS A 325 13.31 19.28 6.35
N ASP A 326 12.50 18.58 5.55
CA ASP A 326 12.97 17.48 4.72
C ASP A 326 13.74 18.02 3.49
N THR A 327 13.29 19.12 2.90
CA THR A 327 13.95 19.77 1.76
C THR A 327 14.86 20.92 2.16
N ARG A 328 14.57 21.62 3.26
CA ARG A 328 15.35 22.78 3.74
C ARG A 328 16.85 22.49 3.83
N ASN A 329 17.22 21.38 4.47
CA ASN A 329 18.62 20.99 4.67
C ASN A 329 19.31 20.53 3.37
N ASN A 330 18.54 20.33 2.30
CA ASN A 330 19.02 19.99 0.97
C ASN A 330 18.81 21.16 -0.02
N ASN A 331 18.91 22.39 0.48
CA ASN A 331 18.76 23.60 -0.33
C ASN A 331 17.43 23.65 -1.13
N GLY A 332 16.37 23.15 -0.53
CA GLY A 332 15.05 23.05 -1.13
C GLY A 332 14.87 21.91 -2.14
N LEU A 333 15.90 21.14 -2.47
CA LEU A 333 15.83 20.08 -3.46
C LEU A 333 14.93 18.93 -2.98
N MET A 334 13.89 18.67 -3.73
CA MET A 334 12.98 17.53 -3.49
C MET A 334 13.65 16.22 -3.85
N GLY A 335 13.23 15.14 -3.20
CA GLY A 335 13.74 13.80 -3.48
C GLY A 335 12.78 12.72 -2.99
N HIS A 336 12.79 11.59 -3.68
CA HIS A 336 11.98 10.41 -3.37
C HIS A 336 12.80 9.12 -3.55
N ILE A 337 12.20 7.99 -3.20
CA ILE A 337 12.79 6.68 -3.50
C ILE A 337 12.22 6.22 -4.85
N SER A 338 13.09 6.11 -5.86
CA SER A 338 12.68 5.60 -7.17
C SER A 338 12.21 4.17 -7.09
N MET A 339 11.03 3.89 -7.59
CA MET A 339 10.49 2.52 -7.70
C MET A 339 11.32 1.62 -8.63
N GLU A 340 12.00 2.21 -9.61
CA GLU A 340 12.82 1.48 -10.59
C GLU A 340 14.17 1.05 -10.02
N THR A 341 14.78 1.92 -9.21
CA THR A 341 16.16 1.68 -8.72
C THR A 341 16.22 1.33 -7.24
N GLY A 342 15.13 1.52 -6.49
CA GLY A 342 15.09 1.39 -5.03
C GLY A 342 15.99 2.40 -4.30
N SER A 343 16.53 3.38 -5.02
CA SER A 343 17.50 4.36 -4.50
C SER A 343 16.87 5.74 -4.38
N ARG A 344 17.38 6.55 -3.44
CA ARG A 344 16.95 7.94 -3.32
C ARG A 344 17.45 8.75 -4.53
N THR A 345 16.56 9.50 -5.16
CA THR A 345 16.84 10.36 -6.30
C THR A 345 16.14 11.70 -6.17
N SER A 346 16.68 12.73 -6.82
CA SER A 346 16.03 14.05 -7.00
C SER A 346 15.35 14.22 -8.36
N ARG A 347 15.41 13.18 -9.21
CA ARG A 347 14.79 13.18 -10.53
C ARG A 347 13.41 12.56 -10.43
N PHE A 348 12.39 13.33 -10.81
CA PHE A 348 11.00 12.91 -10.83
C PHE A 348 10.50 12.80 -12.27
N LYS A 349 9.78 11.76 -12.60
CA LYS A 349 8.82 11.80 -13.71
C LYS A 349 7.67 12.72 -13.32
N MET A 350 7.01 13.35 -14.29
CA MET A 350 5.90 14.26 -13.97
C MET A 350 4.78 13.59 -13.16
N GLU A 351 4.53 12.31 -13.40
CA GLU A 351 3.53 11.50 -12.70
C GLU A 351 3.90 11.12 -11.25
N GLU A 352 5.18 11.26 -10.88
CA GLU A 352 5.70 10.99 -9.53
C GLU A 352 5.63 12.24 -8.62
N LEU A 353 5.38 13.42 -9.21
CA LEU A 353 5.17 14.65 -8.45
C LEU A 353 3.73 14.74 -7.94
N PRO A 354 3.50 15.36 -6.76
CA PRO A 354 2.16 15.79 -6.37
C PRO A 354 1.52 16.64 -7.47
N SER A 355 0.23 16.42 -7.71
CA SER A 355 -0.51 17.01 -8.85
C SER A 355 -0.40 18.53 -8.94
N GLU A 356 -0.46 19.20 -7.78
CA GLU A 356 -0.39 20.66 -7.69
C GLU A 356 1.02 21.18 -8.04
N ILE A 357 2.05 20.46 -7.61
CA ILE A 357 3.44 20.77 -7.94
C ILE A 357 3.68 20.52 -9.43
N ALA A 358 3.24 19.36 -9.96
CA ALA A 358 3.36 19.03 -11.37
C ALA A 358 2.73 20.10 -12.26
N ALA A 359 1.54 20.59 -11.91
CA ALA A 359 0.83 21.64 -12.63
C ALA A 359 1.58 22.99 -12.67
N GLN A 360 2.41 23.28 -11.65
CA GLN A 360 3.28 24.45 -11.66
C GLN A 360 4.51 24.22 -12.54
N ILE A 361 5.17 23.06 -12.33
CA ILE A 361 6.42 22.71 -13.02
C ILE A 361 6.23 22.58 -14.54
N GLU A 362 5.06 22.11 -14.99
CA GLU A 362 4.76 22.00 -16.42
C GLU A 362 4.92 23.33 -17.17
N LYS A 363 4.57 24.46 -16.53
CA LYS A 363 4.56 25.80 -17.10
C LYS A 363 5.93 26.49 -17.05
N LEU A 364 6.90 25.95 -16.29
CA LEU A 364 8.17 26.62 -16.02
C LEU A 364 9.27 26.18 -16.99
N GLN A 365 10.16 27.11 -17.31
CA GLN A 365 11.46 26.81 -17.91
C GLN A 365 12.51 26.54 -16.80
N PRO A 366 13.60 25.80 -17.12
CA PRO A 366 14.68 25.59 -16.17
C PRO A 366 15.21 26.92 -15.60
N GLY A 367 15.26 27.04 -14.28
CA GLY A 367 15.64 28.24 -13.55
C GLY A 367 14.47 29.12 -13.10
N GLU A 368 13.28 28.96 -13.67
CA GLU A 368 12.10 29.76 -13.30
C GLU A 368 11.45 29.30 -12.01
N ILE A 369 10.80 30.24 -11.33
CA ILE A 369 10.09 30.07 -10.07
C ILE A 369 8.60 30.29 -10.30
N SER A 370 7.75 29.40 -9.75
CA SER A 370 6.30 29.52 -9.81
C SER A 370 5.78 30.74 -9.03
N PRO A 371 4.54 31.17 -9.26
CA PRO A 371 3.77 31.88 -8.24
C PRO A 371 3.62 31.01 -6.99
N ALA A 372 3.34 31.65 -5.84
CA ALA A 372 3.01 30.90 -4.64
C ALA A 372 1.63 30.22 -4.78
N PHE A 373 1.50 29.01 -4.25
CA PHE A 373 0.28 28.23 -4.29
C PHE A 373 0.10 27.42 -3.01
N THR A 374 -1.12 26.93 -2.78
CA THR A 374 -1.44 26.02 -1.67
C THR A 374 -1.59 24.60 -2.19
N TRP A 375 -1.21 23.64 -1.36
CA TRP A 375 -1.36 22.21 -1.68
C TRP A 375 -1.33 21.38 -0.39
N VAL A 376 -1.76 20.11 -0.46
CA VAL A 376 -1.74 19.20 0.68
C VAL A 376 -0.46 18.36 0.61
N ASN A 377 0.40 18.51 1.64
CA ASN A 377 1.66 17.79 1.72
C ASN A 377 1.46 16.29 2.08
N GLU A 378 2.55 15.51 2.06
CA GLU A 378 2.52 14.07 2.38
C GLU A 378 2.03 13.77 3.81
N LYS A 379 2.04 14.76 4.71
CA LYS A 379 1.51 14.67 6.08
C LYS A 379 0.00 14.95 6.16
N GLY A 380 -0.64 15.21 5.01
CA GLY A 380 -2.07 15.59 4.95
C GLY A 380 -2.36 17.01 5.43
N GLN A 381 -1.36 17.89 5.47
CA GLN A 381 -1.49 19.28 5.91
C GLN A 381 -1.52 20.19 4.70
N MET A 382 -2.45 21.15 4.69
CA MET A 382 -2.45 22.22 3.69
C MET A 382 -1.31 23.21 4.01
N VAL A 383 -0.45 23.45 3.03
CA VAL A 383 0.71 24.31 3.13
C VAL A 383 0.78 25.27 1.95
N CYS A 384 1.54 26.36 2.08
CA CYS A 384 1.86 27.28 0.98
C CYS A 384 3.26 27.01 0.47
N SER A 385 3.46 27.00 -0.84
CA SER A 385 4.78 26.75 -1.43
C SER A 385 5.03 27.57 -2.69
N VAL A 386 6.30 27.77 -2.99
CA VAL A 386 6.82 28.15 -4.31
C VAL A 386 7.78 27.07 -4.75
N VAL A 387 7.78 26.75 -6.04
CA VAL A 387 8.69 25.77 -6.62
C VAL A 387 9.55 26.41 -7.70
N LYS A 388 10.77 25.91 -7.86
CA LYS A 388 11.68 26.25 -8.92
C LYS A 388 11.98 25.01 -9.75
N LEU A 389 11.81 25.11 -11.06
CA LEU A 389 12.32 24.07 -11.96
C LEU A 389 13.83 24.19 -12.05
N LYS A 390 14.56 23.34 -11.33
CA LYS A 390 16.02 23.38 -11.32
C LYS A 390 16.61 22.83 -12.62
N LYS A 391 16.07 21.70 -13.09
CA LYS A 391 16.51 21.05 -14.32
C LYS A 391 15.35 20.30 -14.97
N ARG A 392 15.32 20.29 -16.30
CA ARG A 392 14.46 19.42 -17.11
C ARG A 392 15.37 18.55 -17.97
N ILE A 393 15.16 17.26 -17.92
CA ILE A 393 15.85 16.25 -18.73
C ILE A 393 14.80 15.73 -19.69
N GLU A 394 14.91 16.09 -20.95
CA GLU A 394 13.95 15.68 -21.97
C GLU A 394 13.98 14.15 -22.16
N GLY A 395 12.82 13.62 -22.56
CA GLY A 395 12.69 12.20 -22.82
C GLY A 395 13.63 11.76 -23.94
N HIS A 396 14.36 10.67 -23.69
CA HIS A 396 15.39 10.19 -24.62
C HIS A 396 15.54 8.66 -24.54
N ARG A 397 16.20 8.10 -25.54
CA ARG A 397 16.68 6.70 -25.45
C ARG A 397 17.85 6.65 -24.47
N ALA A 398 17.81 5.65 -23.57
CA ALA A 398 18.78 5.53 -22.50
C ALA A 398 20.22 5.53 -23.04
N ASN A 399 21.10 6.24 -22.36
CA ASN A 399 22.51 6.28 -22.67
C ASN A 399 23.37 5.99 -21.42
N VAL A 400 24.55 5.44 -21.65
CA VAL A 400 25.43 4.96 -20.55
C VAL A 400 25.94 6.12 -19.68
N THR A 401 25.93 7.36 -20.19
CA THR A 401 26.45 8.52 -19.45
C THR A 401 25.44 9.05 -18.43
N GLU A 402 24.18 9.18 -18.84
CA GLU A 402 23.12 9.80 -18.03
C GLU A 402 22.31 8.78 -17.24
N ASP A 403 22.12 7.55 -17.80
CA ASP A 403 21.24 6.52 -17.27
C ASP A 403 21.99 5.28 -16.79
N PHE A 404 23.25 5.46 -16.45
CA PHE A 404 24.16 4.35 -16.07
C PHE A 404 23.53 3.43 -15.01
N GLN A 405 22.92 3.97 -13.96
CA GLN A 405 22.39 3.14 -12.88
C GLN A 405 21.22 2.28 -13.35
N MET A 406 20.32 2.82 -14.18
CA MET A 406 19.21 2.08 -14.76
C MET A 406 19.74 0.97 -15.68
N LEU A 407 20.65 1.29 -16.58
CA LEU A 407 21.28 0.30 -17.49
C LEU A 407 22.05 -0.78 -16.73
N LYS A 408 22.75 -0.41 -15.65
CA LYS A 408 23.42 -1.35 -14.76
C LYS A 408 22.42 -2.30 -14.10
N ASN A 409 21.29 -1.81 -13.63
CA ASN A 409 20.24 -2.62 -13.01
C ASN A 409 19.69 -3.63 -14.03
N LEU A 410 19.43 -3.22 -15.28
CA LEU A 410 18.98 -4.12 -16.35
C LEU A 410 19.97 -5.25 -16.62
N VAL A 411 21.29 -4.96 -16.69
CA VAL A 411 22.31 -6.00 -16.86
C VAL A 411 22.38 -6.92 -15.65
N THR A 412 22.25 -6.36 -14.45
CA THR A 412 22.25 -7.13 -13.20
C THR A 412 21.06 -8.08 -13.13
N GLU A 413 19.87 -7.57 -13.46
CA GLU A 413 18.64 -8.36 -13.48
C GLU A 413 18.70 -9.49 -14.51
N LYS A 414 19.13 -9.18 -15.73
CA LYS A 414 19.32 -10.20 -16.76
C LYS A 414 20.28 -11.32 -16.33
N ARG A 415 21.44 -10.97 -15.76
CA ARG A 415 22.39 -11.96 -15.25
C ARG A 415 21.82 -12.77 -14.08
N SER A 416 21.01 -12.12 -13.24
CA SER A 416 20.26 -12.81 -12.17
C SER A 416 19.32 -13.86 -12.75
N GLN A 417 18.53 -13.45 -13.74
CA GLN A 417 17.58 -14.33 -14.41
C GLN A 417 18.29 -15.50 -15.10
N GLU A 418 19.39 -15.27 -15.82
CA GLU A 418 20.19 -16.30 -16.47
C GLU A 418 20.73 -17.34 -15.47
N LYS A 419 21.17 -16.91 -14.27
CA LYS A 419 21.58 -17.83 -13.21
C LYS A 419 20.42 -18.65 -12.67
N VAL A 420 19.28 -18.00 -12.43
CA VAL A 420 18.05 -18.66 -11.95
C VAL A 420 17.56 -19.67 -12.99
N ASP A 421 17.51 -19.31 -14.27
CA ASP A 421 17.12 -20.21 -15.36
C ASP A 421 18.07 -21.43 -15.47
N SER A 422 19.36 -21.19 -15.35
CA SER A 422 20.35 -22.26 -15.37
C SER A 422 20.16 -23.21 -14.18
N TRP A 423 19.87 -22.68 -13.00
CA TRP A 423 19.58 -23.47 -11.82
C TRP A 423 18.29 -24.28 -11.99
N ILE A 424 17.21 -23.69 -12.53
CA ILE A 424 15.95 -24.40 -12.81
C ILE A 424 16.23 -25.58 -13.75
N LYS A 425 16.94 -25.37 -14.86
CA LYS A 425 17.30 -26.41 -15.82
C LYS A 425 18.06 -27.57 -15.17
N GLU A 426 19.00 -27.26 -14.28
CA GLU A 426 19.75 -28.28 -13.56
C GLU A 426 18.92 -29.01 -12.49
N LYS A 427 18.02 -28.32 -11.81
CA LYS A 427 17.12 -28.92 -10.84
C LYS A 427 16.10 -29.87 -11.50
N ILE A 428 15.47 -29.47 -12.61
CA ILE A 428 14.55 -30.31 -13.37
C ILE A 428 15.21 -31.63 -13.77
N LYS A 429 16.48 -31.60 -14.22
CA LYS A 429 17.22 -32.81 -14.59
C LYS A 429 17.43 -33.78 -13.42
N LYS A 430 17.55 -33.27 -12.20
CA LYS A 430 17.90 -34.04 -10.98
C LYS A 430 16.67 -34.40 -10.15
N THR A 431 15.52 -33.78 -10.39
CA THR A 431 14.29 -34.01 -9.65
C THR A 431 13.44 -35.06 -10.37
N TYR A 432 12.77 -35.90 -9.60
CA TYR A 432 11.75 -36.80 -10.15
C TYR A 432 10.55 -35.96 -10.60
N VAL A 433 10.18 -36.12 -11.88
CA VAL A 433 9.02 -35.45 -12.44
C VAL A 433 8.17 -36.47 -13.17
N ARG A 434 6.87 -36.49 -12.88
CA ARG A 434 5.88 -37.32 -13.55
C ARG A 434 4.74 -36.42 -14.02
N ILE A 435 4.52 -36.36 -15.34
CA ILE A 435 3.42 -35.66 -15.96
C ILE A 435 2.35 -36.68 -16.35
N ASN A 436 1.09 -36.41 -16.05
CA ASN A 436 -0.03 -37.19 -16.52
C ASN A 436 -0.03 -37.17 -18.07
N PRO A 437 -0.20 -38.33 -18.74
CA PRO A 437 -0.13 -38.43 -20.20
C PRO A 437 -0.98 -37.42 -20.96
N ASP A 438 -2.16 -37.06 -20.44
CA ASP A 438 -3.08 -36.13 -21.08
C ASP A 438 -2.54 -34.68 -21.09
N TRP A 439 -1.51 -34.38 -20.30
CA TRP A 439 -0.88 -33.06 -20.15
C TRP A 439 0.49 -32.95 -20.80
N LYS A 440 0.97 -34.02 -21.46
CA LYS A 440 2.31 -34.04 -22.11
C LYS A 440 2.37 -33.29 -23.43
N GLY A 441 1.25 -32.92 -24.03
CA GLY A 441 1.17 -32.25 -25.32
C GLY A 441 1.45 -30.75 -25.32
N CYS A 442 1.92 -30.21 -24.20
CA CYS A 442 2.21 -28.79 -24.03
C CYS A 442 3.61 -28.40 -24.52
N ASP A 443 3.72 -27.19 -25.05
CA ASP A 443 5.01 -26.55 -25.36
C ASP A 443 5.52 -25.85 -24.10
N PHE A 444 6.36 -26.56 -23.33
CA PHE A 444 6.89 -26.09 -22.06
C PHE A 444 8.07 -25.13 -22.25
N GLN A 445 8.18 -24.15 -21.38
CA GLN A 445 9.34 -23.24 -21.34
C GLN A 445 10.65 -24.01 -21.12
N TYR A 446 10.60 -25.08 -20.32
CA TYR A 446 11.75 -25.93 -20.04
C TYR A 446 11.54 -27.34 -20.62
N PRO A 447 12.19 -27.70 -21.73
CA PRO A 447 11.93 -28.97 -22.46
C PRO A 447 12.32 -30.22 -21.67
N TYR A 448 12.95 -30.10 -20.52
CA TYR A 448 13.45 -31.22 -19.70
C TYR A 448 12.38 -31.86 -18.81
N TRP A 449 11.15 -31.34 -18.79
CA TRP A 449 10.04 -31.91 -18.01
C TRP A 449 9.58 -33.27 -18.56
N ALA A 450 9.57 -33.44 -19.85
CA ALA A 450 9.20 -34.67 -20.51
C ALA A 450 10.44 -35.57 -20.66
N LYS A 451 10.72 -36.39 -19.63
CA LYS A 451 11.75 -37.45 -19.71
C LYS A 451 11.15 -38.73 -20.24
#